data_894fcede28669fe34e8bc772bcd10695
#
_entry.id   894fcede28669fe34e8bc772bcd10695
#
_cell.length_a   1.000
_cell.length_b   1.000
_cell.length_c   1.000
_cell.angle_alpha   90.00
_cell.angle_beta   90.00
_cell.angle_gamma   90.00
#
_symmetry.space_group_name_H-M   'P 1'
#
loop_
_entity.id
_entity.type
_entity.pdbx_description
1 polymer ?
#
loop_
_entity_poly.entity_id
_entity_poly.type
_entity_poly.pdbx_seq_one_letter_code
_entity_poly.pdbx_strand_id
1 'polypeptide(L)'
;DVDVAEPLDASAAARTAVVRFVREAVWNAAKHAGASRIGVEARADGGDLLVRVSDDGAGFDPALLDRPAPTGHLGTTLLREVAEDTGGALLLRTAPGAGTTWELTLPARTESLR
;
A
#
# COMPACT_ATOMS: atom_id res chain seq x y z
N ASP A 1 13.45 5.37 -2.38
CA ASP A 1 13.97 5.34 -1.00
C ASP A 1 13.14 4.39 -0.15
N VAL A 2 13.82 3.64 0.68
CA VAL A 2 13.18 2.72 1.61
C VAL A 2 13.62 3.08 3.02
N ASP A 3 12.65 3.32 3.89
CA ASP A 3 12.90 3.64 5.28
C ASP A 3 12.07 2.69 6.15
N VAL A 4 12.73 1.76 6.82
CA VAL A 4 12.08 0.78 7.68
C VAL A 4 12.67 0.89 9.08
N ALA A 5 11.83 1.24 10.03
CA ALA A 5 12.25 1.29 11.43
C ALA A 5 12.50 -0.13 11.94
N GLU A 6 13.72 -0.39 12.36
CA GLU A 6 14.13 -1.70 12.83
C GLU A 6 14.26 -1.74 14.36
N PRO A 7 13.93 -2.90 14.99
CA PRO A 7 13.26 -4.06 14.37
C PRO A 7 11.74 -3.87 14.30
N LEU A 8 11.11 -4.39 13.27
CA LEU A 8 9.67 -4.48 13.21
C LEU A 8 9.24 -5.77 13.90
N ASP A 9 8.61 -5.65 15.04
CA ASP A 9 8.07 -6.80 15.76
C ASP A 9 6.68 -7.12 15.22
N ALA A 10 6.63 -8.10 14.35
CA ALA A 10 5.40 -8.44 13.65
C ALA A 10 5.29 -9.94 13.42
N SER A 11 4.06 -10.43 13.36
CA SER A 11 3.79 -11.83 13.03
C SER A 11 4.15 -12.12 11.57
N ALA A 12 4.32 -13.40 11.23
CA ALA A 12 4.62 -13.80 9.87
C ALA A 12 3.50 -13.37 8.91
N ALA A 13 2.25 -13.48 9.31
CA ALA A 13 1.12 -13.06 8.49
C ALA A 13 1.14 -11.55 8.24
N ALA A 14 1.46 -10.74 9.26
CA ALA A 14 1.57 -9.30 9.08
C ALA A 14 2.71 -8.94 8.12
N ARG A 15 3.87 -9.60 8.24
CA ARG A 15 4.99 -9.37 7.33
C ARG A 15 4.65 -9.73 5.90
N THR A 16 3.95 -10.84 5.69
CA THR A 16 3.50 -11.25 4.36
C THR A 16 2.57 -10.20 3.77
N ALA A 17 1.64 -9.68 4.56
CA ALA A 17 0.71 -8.64 4.11
C ALA A 17 1.47 -7.38 3.70
N VAL A 18 2.46 -6.96 4.49
CA VAL A 18 3.27 -5.78 4.17
C VAL A 18 4.01 -5.97 2.85
N VAL A 19 4.60 -7.13 2.63
CA VAL A 19 5.32 -7.42 1.39
C VAL A 19 4.38 -7.36 0.18
N ARG A 20 3.20 -7.98 0.30
CA ARG A 20 2.19 -7.93 -0.78
C ARG A 20 1.78 -6.50 -1.09
N PHE A 21 1.50 -5.73 -0.06
CA PHE A 21 1.09 -4.33 -0.20
C PHE A 21 2.18 -3.50 -0.89
N VAL A 22 3.41 -3.58 -0.40
CA VAL A 22 4.52 -2.79 -0.95
C VAL A 22 4.80 -3.16 -2.40
N ARG A 23 4.85 -4.46 -2.69
CA ARG A 23 5.11 -4.92 -4.06
C ARG A 23 4.08 -4.39 -5.04
N GLU A 24 2.80 -4.45 -4.69
CA GLU A 24 1.73 -4.00 -5.58
C GLU A 24 1.74 -2.48 -5.73
N ALA A 25 1.92 -1.74 -4.64
CA ALA A 25 1.96 -0.29 -4.70
C ALA A 25 3.18 0.21 -5.51
N VAL A 26 4.33 -0.43 -5.35
CA VAL A 26 5.54 -0.09 -6.12
C VAL A 26 5.34 -0.43 -7.60
N TRP A 27 4.75 -1.58 -7.90
CA TRP A 27 4.45 -1.97 -9.27
C TRP A 27 3.53 -0.95 -9.94
N ASN A 28 2.48 -0.52 -9.25
CA ASN A 28 1.56 0.49 -9.78
C ASN A 28 2.28 1.80 -10.07
N ALA A 29 3.14 2.23 -9.16
CA ALA A 29 3.90 3.47 -9.34
C ALA A 29 4.82 3.38 -10.55
N ALA A 30 5.54 2.26 -10.69
CA ALA A 30 6.51 2.09 -11.77
C ALA A 30 5.85 1.88 -13.13
N LYS A 31 4.76 1.10 -13.18
CA LYS A 31 4.17 0.67 -14.46
C LYS A 31 3.03 1.56 -14.92
N HIS A 32 2.24 2.07 -14.01
CA HIS A 32 1.02 2.81 -14.39
C HIS A 32 1.15 4.31 -14.18
N ALA A 33 1.93 4.73 -13.20
CA ALA A 33 2.08 6.15 -12.89
C ALA A 33 3.32 6.79 -13.51
N GLY A 34 4.25 5.99 -14.02
CA GLY A 34 5.49 6.51 -14.60
C GLY A 34 6.35 7.27 -13.60
N ALA A 35 6.33 6.84 -12.35
CA ALA A 35 7.04 7.54 -11.29
C ALA A 35 8.55 7.49 -11.48
N SER A 36 9.22 8.62 -11.19
CA SER A 36 10.68 8.66 -11.17
C SER A 36 11.23 8.44 -9.77
N ARG A 37 10.40 8.66 -8.74
CA ARG A 37 10.78 8.41 -7.34
C ARG A 37 9.67 7.67 -6.63
N ILE A 38 10.06 6.66 -5.86
CA ILE A 38 9.13 5.87 -5.04
C ILE A 38 9.74 5.77 -3.65
N GLY A 39 9.01 6.22 -2.65
CA GLY A 39 9.41 6.12 -1.25
C GLY A 39 8.61 5.05 -0.54
N VAL A 40 9.26 4.25 0.28
CA VAL A 40 8.62 3.23 1.10
C VAL A 40 9.03 3.45 2.55
N GLU A 41 8.05 3.61 3.43
CA GLU A 41 8.27 3.70 4.86
C GLU A 41 7.49 2.60 5.57
N ALA A 42 8.07 2.01 6.59
CA ALA A 42 7.37 1.06 7.45
C ALA A 42 7.85 1.26 8.88
N ARG A 43 6.90 1.34 9.82
CA ARG A 43 7.22 1.53 11.23
C ARG A 43 6.17 0.92 12.13
N ALA A 44 6.55 0.64 13.36
CA ALA A 44 5.61 0.22 14.39
C ALA A 44 4.96 1.47 15.01
N ASP A 45 3.67 1.37 15.31
CA ASP A 45 2.90 2.42 15.93
C ASP A 45 1.91 1.81 16.92
N GLY A 46 2.29 1.78 18.19
CA GLY A 46 1.53 1.06 19.19
C GLY A 46 1.54 -0.44 18.90
N GLY A 47 0.38 -1.06 18.83
CA GLY A 47 0.26 -2.46 18.45
C GLY A 47 0.10 -2.67 16.94
N ASP A 48 0.25 -1.62 16.15
CA ASP A 48 0.04 -1.66 14.71
C ASP A 48 1.34 -1.46 13.94
N LEU A 49 1.29 -1.78 12.65
CA LEU A 49 2.30 -1.39 11.69
C LEU A 49 1.69 -0.33 10.77
N LEU A 50 2.48 0.68 10.47
CA LEU A 50 2.13 1.70 9.49
C LEU A 50 3.08 1.57 8.31
N VAL A 51 2.53 1.38 7.12
CA VAL A 51 3.31 1.23 5.89
C VAL A 51 2.82 2.25 4.88
N ARG A 52 3.75 3.03 4.35
CA ARG A 52 3.43 4.07 3.37
C ARG A 52 4.27 3.89 2.12
N VAL A 53 3.61 3.91 0.97
CA VAL A 53 4.28 3.93 -0.33
C VAL A 53 3.83 5.18 -1.06
N SER A 54 4.77 6.05 -1.39
CA SER A 54 4.48 7.30 -2.08
C SER A 54 5.32 7.43 -3.35
N ASP A 55 4.75 8.06 -4.36
CA ASP A 55 5.43 8.27 -5.63
C ASP A 55 5.14 9.67 -6.18
N ASP A 56 5.97 10.08 -7.13
CA ASP A 56 5.86 11.36 -7.82
C ASP A 56 5.27 11.20 -9.23
N GLY A 57 4.54 10.13 -9.46
CA GLY A 57 4.00 9.83 -10.78
C GLY A 57 2.78 10.66 -11.15
N ALA A 58 2.06 10.18 -12.14
CA ALA A 58 0.94 10.90 -12.71
C ALA A 58 -0.27 11.02 -11.79
N GLY A 59 -0.36 10.16 -10.77
CA GLY A 59 -1.55 10.09 -9.95
C GLY A 59 -2.76 9.63 -10.76
N PHE A 60 -3.92 9.67 -10.14
CA PHE A 60 -5.16 9.33 -10.84
C PHE A 60 -6.36 9.94 -10.12
N ASP A 61 -7.51 9.93 -10.78
CA ASP A 61 -8.75 10.39 -10.17
C ASP A 61 -9.25 9.30 -9.21
N PRO A 62 -9.38 9.58 -7.90
CA PRO A 62 -9.85 8.59 -6.93
C PRO A 62 -11.23 8.01 -7.28
N ALA A 63 -12.05 8.71 -8.05
CA ALA A 63 -13.35 8.21 -8.47
C ALA A 63 -13.23 6.95 -9.33
N LEU A 64 -12.08 6.69 -9.95
CA LEU A 64 -11.86 5.47 -10.73
C LEU A 64 -11.95 4.21 -9.87
N LEU A 65 -11.73 4.32 -8.56
CA LEU A 65 -11.81 3.18 -7.66
C LEU A 65 -13.24 2.67 -7.47
N ASP A 66 -14.23 3.52 -7.73
CA ASP A 66 -15.63 3.16 -7.57
C ASP A 66 -16.24 2.53 -8.83
N ARG A 67 -15.44 2.40 -9.88
CA ARG A 67 -15.88 1.80 -11.14
C ARG A 67 -15.50 0.33 -11.19
N PRO A 68 -16.30 -0.52 -11.89
CA PRO A 68 -15.87 -1.88 -12.17
C PRO A 68 -14.53 -1.84 -12.89
N ALA A 69 -13.55 -2.55 -12.37
CA ALA A 69 -12.20 -2.50 -12.91
C ALA A 69 -12.09 -3.32 -14.20
N PRO A 70 -11.67 -2.72 -15.31
CA PRO A 70 -11.28 -3.51 -16.48
C PRO A 70 -10.03 -4.32 -16.15
N THR A 71 -9.79 -5.35 -16.95
CA THR A 71 -8.58 -6.16 -16.82
C THR A 71 -7.33 -5.30 -16.91
N GLY A 72 -6.40 -5.51 -16.00
CA GLY A 72 -5.14 -4.75 -15.96
C GLY A 72 -5.23 -3.43 -15.25
N HIS A 73 -6.33 -3.14 -14.61
CA HIS A 73 -6.53 -1.90 -13.87
C HIS A 73 -5.66 -1.90 -12.61
N LEU A 74 -5.02 -0.85 -12.33
CA LEU A 74 -4.05 -0.44 -11.29
C LEU A 74 -3.75 -1.39 -10.09
N GLY A 75 -4.29 -2.59 -10.02
CA GLY A 75 -4.06 -3.49 -8.88
C GLY A 75 -4.65 -3.00 -7.56
N THR A 76 -5.52 -2.00 -7.59
CA THR A 76 -6.10 -1.42 -6.37
C THR A 76 -6.96 -2.42 -5.61
N THR A 77 -7.55 -3.38 -6.30
CA THR A 77 -8.31 -4.44 -5.66
C THR A 77 -7.45 -5.25 -4.71
N LEU A 78 -6.22 -5.59 -5.13
CA LEU A 78 -5.29 -6.33 -4.27
C LEU A 78 -4.91 -5.52 -3.05
N LEU A 79 -4.69 -4.21 -3.20
CA LEU A 79 -4.36 -3.35 -2.06
C LEU A 79 -5.51 -3.32 -1.05
N ARG A 80 -6.74 -3.25 -1.53
CA ARG A 80 -7.92 -3.30 -0.65
C ARG A 80 -8.06 -4.66 0.02
N GLU A 81 -7.82 -5.74 -0.72
CA GLU A 81 -7.88 -7.09 -0.15
C GLU A 81 -6.90 -7.28 0.98
N VAL A 82 -5.67 -6.78 0.83
CA VAL A 82 -4.67 -6.88 1.89
C VAL A 82 -5.16 -6.18 3.15
N ALA A 83 -5.74 -4.99 3.01
CA ALA A 83 -6.28 -4.27 4.17
C ALA A 83 -7.42 -5.05 4.82
N GLU A 84 -8.36 -5.57 4.02
CA GLU A 84 -9.49 -6.34 4.54
C GLU A 84 -9.05 -7.62 5.22
N ASP A 85 -8.13 -8.35 4.61
CA ASP A 85 -7.64 -9.64 5.13
C ASP A 85 -6.94 -9.49 6.47
N THR A 86 -6.31 -8.36 6.70
CA THR A 86 -5.58 -8.11 7.95
C THR A 86 -6.40 -7.39 9.01
N GLY A 87 -7.62 -6.97 8.66
CA GLY A 87 -8.43 -6.12 9.53
C GLY A 87 -7.86 -4.72 9.66
N GLY A 88 -7.04 -4.31 8.70
CA GLY A 88 -6.39 -3.02 8.71
C GLY A 88 -7.21 -1.93 8.01
N ALA A 89 -6.59 -0.77 7.86
CA ALA A 89 -7.18 0.38 7.18
C ALA A 89 -6.26 0.83 6.05
N LEU A 90 -6.85 1.18 4.93
CA LEU A 90 -6.14 1.67 3.76
C LEU A 90 -6.53 3.13 3.51
N LEU A 91 -5.52 3.98 3.38
CA LEU A 91 -5.72 5.38 3.03
C LEU A 91 -5.03 5.66 1.70
N LEU A 92 -5.72 6.36 0.83
CA LEU A 92 -5.20 6.76 -0.47
C LEU A 92 -5.23 8.28 -0.60
N ARG A 93 -4.12 8.85 -1.03
CA ARG A 93 -4.04 10.25 -1.43
C ARG A 93 -3.49 10.31 -2.84
N THR A 94 -4.31 10.78 -3.76
CA THR A 94 -3.91 10.90 -5.16
C THR A 94 -4.77 11.94 -5.85
N ALA A 95 -4.21 12.54 -6.89
CA ALA A 95 -4.93 13.40 -7.82
C ALA A 95 -4.16 13.41 -9.12
N PRO A 96 -4.81 13.66 -10.27
CA PRO A 96 -4.08 13.74 -11.52
C PRO A 96 -2.95 14.77 -11.45
N GLY A 97 -1.74 14.34 -11.79
CA GLY A 97 -0.53 15.16 -11.76
C GLY A 97 0.11 15.36 -10.40
N ALA A 98 -0.44 14.77 -9.34
CA ALA A 98 0.02 15.03 -7.97
C ALA A 98 0.71 13.83 -7.30
N GLY A 99 0.96 12.77 -8.04
CA GLY A 99 1.52 11.55 -7.47
C GLY A 99 0.48 10.75 -6.69
N THR A 100 0.94 9.71 -6.02
CA THR A 100 0.05 8.83 -5.26
C THR A 100 0.74 8.41 -3.98
N THR A 101 -0.01 8.41 -2.88
CA THR A 101 0.43 7.88 -1.59
C THR A 101 -0.59 6.86 -1.12
N TRP A 102 -0.12 5.64 -0.90
CA TRP A 102 -0.89 4.57 -0.26
C TRP A 102 -0.39 4.39 1.16
N GLU A 103 -1.30 4.27 2.10
CA GLU A 103 -0.95 4.07 3.49
C GLU A 103 -1.78 2.93 4.06
N LEU A 104 -1.11 1.90 4.56
CA LEU A 104 -1.75 0.75 5.18
C LEU A 104 -1.42 0.75 6.65
N THR A 105 -2.43 0.65 7.50
CA THR A 105 -2.29 0.40 8.93
C THR A 105 -2.86 -0.97 9.21
N LEU A 106 -2.10 -1.83 9.85
CA LEU A 106 -2.55 -3.20 10.17
C LEU A 106 -2.03 -3.62 11.52
N PRO A 107 -2.75 -4.55 12.20
CA PRO A 107 -2.24 -5.08 13.47
C PRO A 107 -0.91 -5.80 13.26
N ALA A 108 0.08 -5.51 14.11
CA ALA A 108 1.39 -6.15 14.03
C ALA A 108 1.29 -7.65 14.29
N ARG A 109 0.26 -8.10 15.00
CA ARG A 109 0.01 -9.48 15.35
C ARG A 109 -1.20 -10.05 14.62
N THR A 110 -1.28 -9.81 13.34
CA THR A 110 -2.28 -10.45 12.48
C THR A 110 -2.03 -11.96 12.48
N GLU A 111 -3.06 -12.74 12.80
CA GLU A 111 -2.88 -14.18 12.95
C GLU A 111 -2.91 -14.94 11.64
N SER A 112 -3.72 -14.48 10.69
CA SER A 112 -3.81 -15.16 9.40
C SER A 112 -4.29 -14.21 8.32
N LEU A 113 -3.92 -14.54 7.10
CA LEU A 113 -4.48 -13.92 5.89
C LEU A 113 -5.61 -14.82 5.39
N ARG A 114 -6.69 -14.23 4.99
CA ARG A 114 -7.82 -14.98 4.43
C ARG A 114 -7.61 -15.32 2.98
#